data_12e78930c7bb10fb14e8c9ec2d741381
#
_entry.id   12e78930c7bb10fb14e8c9ec2d741381
#
_cell.length_a   1.000
_cell.length_b   1.000
_cell.length_c   1.000
_cell.angle_alpha   90.00
_cell.angle_beta   90.00
_cell.angle_gamma   90.00
#
_symmetry.space_group_name_H-M   'P 1'
#
loop_
_entity.id
_entity.type
_entity.pdbx_description
1 polymer ?
#
loop_
_entity_poly.entity_id
_entity_poly.type
_entity_poly.pdbx_seq_one_letter_code
_entity_poly.pdbx_strand_id
1 'polypeptide(L)'
;DYEAQTNQAAGVFFRWLWVDSKAELYAEFHYNDSKQNFRDLLLDTDHSRAATVGLQKIFKINNDSYLFSWEWTQMEQTASRLLRNSGSWYEHGWTYDGYTNKGEVLGASIGPGSNSHYFALNRVRKKGEIGVALEIIDQDNDFYHLAFSSAQDFRRYWKDFNIHINFSKKFNKFWLSSNLMYSRSLNYQWDLNDNA
;
A
#
# COMPACT_ATOMS: atom_id res chain seq x y z
N ASP A 1 -24.72 23.81 12.44
CA ASP A 1 -23.91 22.66 12.82
C ASP A 1 -22.66 22.57 11.93
N TYR A 2 -21.66 23.39 12.25
CA TYR A 2 -20.38 23.45 11.55
C TYR A 2 -19.47 22.21 11.85
N GLU A 3 -19.75 21.47 12.91
CA GLU A 3 -18.93 20.32 13.35
C GLU A 3 -19.07 19.10 12.45
N ALA A 4 -20.11 19.00 11.64
CA ALA A 4 -20.32 17.87 10.74
C ALA A 4 -19.47 17.91 9.44
N GLN A 5 -18.63 18.94 9.26
CA GLN A 5 -17.86 19.17 8.03
C GLN A 5 -16.34 19.04 8.22
N THR A 6 -15.88 18.67 9.42
CA THR A 6 -14.44 18.50 9.66
C THR A 6 -14.03 17.06 9.42
N ASN A 7 -13.16 16.86 8.45
CA ASN A 7 -12.46 15.59 8.29
C ASN A 7 -11.27 15.52 9.26
N GLN A 8 -11.11 14.41 9.96
CA GLN A 8 -10.04 14.22 10.93
C GLN A 8 -9.31 12.91 10.59
N ALA A 9 -7.99 12.97 10.57
CA ALA A 9 -7.15 11.79 10.45
C ALA A 9 -6.15 11.77 11.60
N ALA A 10 -5.89 10.59 12.13
CA ALA A 10 -4.88 10.36 13.14
C ALA A 10 -4.07 9.13 12.80
N GLY A 11 -2.77 9.16 13.08
CA GLY A 11 -1.90 8.04 12.81
C GLY A 11 -0.79 7.90 13.83
N VAL A 12 -0.30 6.70 13.96
CA VAL A 12 0.88 6.34 14.75
C VAL A 12 1.82 5.56 13.86
N PHE A 13 3.10 5.80 14.02
CA PHE A 13 4.15 5.03 13.37
C PHE A 13 5.07 4.42 14.42
N PHE A 14 5.63 3.27 14.06
CA PHE A 14 6.58 2.53 14.88
C PHE A 14 7.75 2.12 14.02
N ARG A 15 8.95 2.22 14.57
CA ARG A 15 10.19 1.76 13.94
C ARG A 15 11.09 1.11 14.96
N TRP A 16 11.49 -0.12 14.70
CA TRP A 16 12.43 -0.86 15.55
C TRP A 16 13.63 -1.33 14.74
N LEU A 17 14.78 -0.89 15.18
CA LEU A 17 16.06 -1.16 14.53
C LEU A 17 16.89 -2.16 15.36
N TRP A 18 17.16 -3.31 14.78
CA TRP A 18 18.11 -4.28 15.32
C TRP A 18 19.48 -4.07 14.66
N VAL A 19 20.34 -3.26 15.27
CA VAL A 19 21.61 -2.83 14.68
C VAL A 19 22.53 -4.01 14.41
N ASP A 20 22.70 -4.92 15.38
CA ASP A 20 23.58 -6.08 15.25
C ASP A 20 23.10 -7.06 14.18
N SER A 21 21.81 -7.26 14.08
CA SER A 21 21.18 -8.10 13.08
C SER A 21 21.02 -7.42 11.73
N LYS A 22 21.27 -6.10 11.63
CA LYS A 22 21.06 -5.28 10.43
C LYS A 22 19.66 -5.46 9.87
N ALA A 23 18.68 -5.45 10.76
CA ALA A 23 17.28 -5.61 10.42
C ALA A 23 16.47 -4.45 10.99
N GLU A 24 15.39 -4.14 10.34
CA GLU A 24 14.44 -3.10 10.70
C GLU A 24 13.02 -3.60 10.50
N LEU A 25 12.17 -3.37 11.51
CA LEU A 25 10.73 -3.52 11.43
C LEU A 25 10.13 -2.13 11.55
N TYR A 26 9.20 -1.80 10.66
CA TYR A 26 8.40 -0.58 10.78
C TYR A 26 6.93 -0.88 10.59
N ALA A 27 6.10 -0.04 11.19
CA ALA A 27 4.66 -0.12 11.03
C ALA A 27 4.06 1.27 11.12
N GLU A 28 3.02 1.50 10.34
CA GLU A 28 2.16 2.67 10.40
C GLU A 28 0.71 2.21 10.55
N PHE A 29 -0.03 2.91 11.37
CA PHE A 29 -1.44 2.66 11.58
C PHE A 29 -2.19 3.97 11.63
N HIS A 30 -3.20 4.10 10.80
CA HIS A 30 -3.96 5.32 10.61
C HIS A 30 -5.45 5.08 10.74
N TYR A 31 -6.14 6.07 11.28
CA TYR A 31 -7.58 6.19 11.24
C TYR A 31 -7.96 7.42 10.41
N ASN A 32 -8.94 7.25 9.55
CA ASN A 32 -9.64 8.33 8.87
C ASN A 32 -11.00 8.49 9.51
N ASP A 33 -11.44 9.76 9.67
CA ASP A 33 -12.69 10.14 10.32
C ASP A 33 -12.72 10.00 11.86
N SER A 34 -13.56 10.81 12.49
CA SER A 34 -13.59 10.91 13.93
C SER A 34 -14.32 9.74 14.59
N LYS A 35 -13.68 9.12 15.56
CA LYS A 35 -14.39 8.32 16.54
C LYS A 35 -15.14 9.26 17.47
N GLN A 36 -16.45 9.05 17.64
CA GLN A 36 -17.29 9.92 18.48
C GLN A 36 -16.84 9.94 19.95
N ASN A 37 -16.29 8.81 20.43
CA ASN A 37 -15.76 8.68 21.78
C ASN A 37 -14.87 7.45 21.91
N PHE A 38 -14.22 7.30 23.06
CA PHE A 38 -13.34 6.16 23.37
C PHE A 38 -14.06 4.81 23.34
N ARG A 39 -15.34 4.76 23.67
CA ARG A 39 -16.16 3.54 23.56
C ARG A 39 -16.34 3.11 22.11
N ASP A 40 -16.60 4.05 21.21
CA ASP A 40 -16.71 3.81 19.77
C ASP A 40 -15.40 3.24 19.21
N LEU A 41 -14.27 3.79 19.65
CA LEU A 41 -12.93 3.24 19.31
C LEU A 41 -12.75 1.79 19.78
N LEU A 42 -13.23 1.44 20.96
CA LEU A 42 -13.09 0.07 21.49
C LEU A 42 -14.05 -0.93 20.87
N LEU A 43 -15.25 -0.49 20.47
CA LEU A 43 -16.26 -1.37 19.88
C LEU A 43 -16.01 -1.66 18.41
N ASP A 44 -15.42 -0.72 17.68
CA ASP A 44 -15.16 -0.82 16.24
C ASP A 44 -13.74 -0.34 15.94
N THR A 45 -12.77 -1.12 16.41
CA THR A 45 -11.34 -0.81 16.32
C THR A 45 -10.79 -0.84 14.90
N ASP A 46 -11.48 -1.51 14.00
CA ASP A 46 -11.04 -1.71 12.61
C ASP A 46 -11.79 -0.87 11.58
N HIS A 47 -12.74 -0.02 12.06
CA HIS A 47 -13.44 0.92 11.21
C HIS A 47 -12.53 2.04 10.73
N SER A 48 -12.54 2.30 9.42
CA SER A 48 -11.81 3.43 8.79
C SER A 48 -10.31 3.42 9.02
N ARG A 49 -9.70 2.26 9.07
CA ARG A 49 -8.25 2.12 9.29
C ARG A 49 -7.48 1.93 7.98
N ALA A 50 -6.23 2.38 7.98
CA ALA A 50 -5.19 1.94 7.07
C ALA A 50 -3.96 1.47 7.86
N ALA A 51 -3.22 0.52 7.35
CA ALA A 51 -2.04 -0.02 7.99
C ALA A 51 -0.96 -0.35 6.98
N THR A 52 0.29 -0.07 7.35
CA THR A 52 1.48 -0.54 6.64
C THR A 52 2.40 -1.24 7.62
N VAL A 53 2.92 -2.40 7.26
CA VAL A 53 3.94 -3.12 8.02
C VAL A 53 5.06 -3.51 7.07
N GLY A 54 6.30 -3.22 7.43
CA GLY A 54 7.45 -3.55 6.62
C GLY A 54 8.62 -4.08 7.41
N LEU A 55 9.39 -4.96 6.77
CA LEU A 55 10.62 -5.54 7.27
C LEU A 55 11.72 -5.32 6.25
N GLN A 56 12.87 -4.84 6.72
CA GLN A 56 14.09 -4.78 5.92
C GLN A 56 15.21 -5.53 6.62
N LYS A 57 16.05 -6.21 5.84
CA LYS A 57 17.22 -6.91 6.37
C LYS A 57 18.38 -6.86 5.40
N ILE A 58 19.54 -6.46 5.93
CA ILE A 58 20.81 -6.54 5.19
C ILE A 58 21.55 -7.79 5.64
N PHE A 59 22.01 -8.59 4.67
CA PHE A 59 22.86 -9.74 4.91
C PHE A 59 24.00 -9.80 3.87
N LYS A 60 25.03 -10.56 4.17
CA LYS A 60 26.19 -10.73 3.30
C LYS A 60 26.28 -12.19 2.82
N ILE A 61 26.49 -12.34 1.52
CA ILE A 61 26.88 -13.62 0.93
C ILE A 61 28.20 -13.36 0.19
N ASN A 62 29.27 -14.04 0.63
CA ASN A 62 30.63 -13.75 0.19
C ASN A 62 30.99 -12.27 0.41
N ASN A 63 31.38 -11.55 -0.65
CA ASN A 63 31.77 -10.14 -0.61
C ASN A 63 30.64 -9.18 -0.98
N ASP A 64 29.44 -9.68 -1.28
CA ASP A 64 28.31 -8.86 -1.67
C ASP A 64 27.34 -8.66 -0.52
N SER A 65 26.76 -7.47 -0.45
CA SER A 65 25.67 -7.16 0.47
C SER A 65 24.34 -7.29 -0.26
N TYR A 66 23.36 -7.87 0.44
CA TYR A 66 22.00 -8.02 -0.08
C TYR A 66 21.05 -7.31 0.88
N LEU A 67 20.11 -6.56 0.31
CA LEU A 67 18.99 -5.96 1.02
C LEU A 67 17.74 -6.72 0.63
N PHE A 68 17.13 -7.39 1.59
CA PHE A 68 15.78 -7.90 1.50
C PHE A 68 14.81 -6.85 2.06
N SER A 69 13.68 -6.63 1.39
CA SER A 69 12.59 -5.79 1.84
C SER A 69 11.27 -6.52 1.63
N TRP A 70 10.40 -6.43 2.61
CA TRP A 70 9.02 -6.83 2.53
C TRP A 70 8.15 -5.73 3.11
N GLU A 71 7.03 -5.44 2.44
CA GLU A 71 6.03 -4.50 2.92
C GLU A 71 4.64 -5.04 2.59
N TRP A 72 3.74 -4.86 3.53
CA TRP A 72 2.33 -5.07 3.38
C TRP A 72 1.60 -3.78 3.69
N THR A 73 0.69 -3.37 2.82
CA THR A 73 -0.14 -2.18 3.00
C THR A 73 -1.60 -2.58 2.82
N GLN A 74 -2.45 -2.15 3.74
CA GLN A 74 -3.89 -2.33 3.70
C GLN A 74 -4.57 -0.97 3.78
N MET A 75 -5.37 -0.65 2.76
CA MET A 75 -6.18 0.56 2.70
C MET A 75 -7.66 0.26 2.43
N GLU A 76 -7.98 -0.99 2.06
CA GLU A 76 -9.34 -1.47 1.94
C GLU A 76 -10.06 -1.43 3.29
N GLN A 77 -11.31 -1.00 3.30
CA GLN A 77 -12.18 -1.11 4.46
C GLN A 77 -12.35 -2.58 4.87
N THR A 78 -12.44 -2.80 6.15
CA THR A 78 -12.71 -4.13 6.70
C THR A 78 -14.17 -4.53 6.52
N ALA A 79 -14.53 -5.72 6.99
CA ALA A 79 -15.92 -6.19 6.98
C ALA A 79 -16.87 -5.27 7.76
N SER A 80 -16.35 -4.37 8.60
CA SER A 80 -17.15 -3.36 9.30
C SER A 80 -17.93 -2.43 8.35
N ARG A 81 -17.50 -2.30 7.08
CA ARG A 81 -18.25 -1.57 6.04
C ARG A 81 -19.68 -2.03 5.85
N LEU A 82 -19.98 -3.30 6.15
CA LEU A 82 -21.33 -3.84 6.02
C LEU A 82 -22.31 -3.24 7.05
N LEU A 83 -21.79 -2.79 8.18
CA LEU A 83 -22.56 -2.14 9.25
C LEU A 83 -22.46 -0.63 9.19
N ARG A 84 -21.26 -0.12 8.93
CA ARG A 84 -20.95 1.29 8.88
C ARG A 84 -19.89 1.54 7.80
N ASN A 85 -20.27 2.14 6.69
CA ASN A 85 -19.34 2.55 5.65
C ASN A 85 -18.58 3.81 6.09
N SER A 86 -17.26 3.77 6.01
CA SER A 86 -16.38 4.90 6.37
C SER A 86 -15.93 5.74 5.17
N GLY A 87 -16.28 5.32 3.94
CA GLY A 87 -15.67 5.87 2.74
C GLY A 87 -14.24 5.35 2.51
N SER A 88 -13.73 5.55 1.31
CA SER A 88 -12.37 5.17 0.95
C SER A 88 -11.34 6.19 1.41
N TRP A 89 -10.10 5.75 1.63
CA TRP A 89 -8.98 6.64 1.90
C TRP A 89 -8.72 7.57 0.72
N TYR A 90 -8.27 8.81 1.02
CA TYR A 90 -7.96 9.88 0.06
C TYR A 90 -9.16 10.48 -0.68
N GLU A 91 -10.36 9.96 -0.47
CA GLU A 91 -11.59 10.52 -1.00
C GLU A 91 -12.33 11.33 0.09
N HIS A 92 -13.01 12.39 -0.32
CA HIS A 92 -13.82 13.20 0.60
C HIS A 92 -15.00 13.83 -0.13
N GLY A 93 -16.21 13.64 0.40
CA GLY A 93 -17.43 14.07 -0.26
C GLY A 93 -17.57 15.59 -0.53
N TRP A 94 -16.81 16.42 0.20
CA TRP A 94 -16.82 17.88 0.05
C TRP A 94 -15.64 18.43 -0.73
N THR A 95 -14.59 17.64 -0.96
CA THR A 95 -13.38 18.04 -1.69
C THR A 95 -13.32 17.27 -2.99
N TYR A 96 -13.67 17.93 -4.09
CA TYR A 96 -13.78 17.29 -5.41
C TYR A 96 -12.52 16.50 -5.82
N ASP A 97 -11.35 17.04 -5.54
CA ASP A 97 -10.07 16.42 -5.88
C ASP A 97 -9.55 15.47 -4.78
N GLY A 98 -10.25 15.34 -3.63
CA GLY A 98 -9.78 14.55 -2.49
C GLY A 98 -8.39 14.98 -2.00
N TYR A 99 -7.62 14.04 -1.48
CA TYR A 99 -6.22 14.26 -1.04
C TYR A 99 -5.26 14.03 -2.20
N THR A 100 -5.32 14.92 -3.21
CA THR A 100 -4.45 14.85 -4.38
C THR A 100 -3.68 16.14 -4.62
N ASN A 101 -2.57 16.03 -5.33
CA ASN A 101 -1.83 17.16 -5.88
C ASN A 101 -1.62 16.93 -7.38
N LYS A 102 -2.20 17.79 -8.21
CA LYS A 102 -2.15 17.65 -9.69
C LYS A 102 -2.65 16.29 -10.20
N GLY A 103 -3.66 15.72 -9.52
CA GLY A 103 -4.23 14.42 -9.87
C GLY A 103 -3.48 13.21 -9.31
N GLU A 104 -2.39 13.41 -8.56
CA GLU A 104 -1.67 12.32 -7.89
C GLU A 104 -2.05 12.27 -6.41
N VAL A 105 -2.32 11.07 -5.90
CA VAL A 105 -2.67 10.83 -4.49
C VAL A 105 -1.51 11.22 -3.58
N LEU A 106 -1.80 11.99 -2.53
CA LEU A 106 -0.84 12.36 -1.49
C LEU A 106 -0.80 11.29 -0.40
N GLY A 107 -0.22 10.13 -0.71
CA GLY A 107 -0.17 9.01 0.22
C GLY A 107 0.40 7.74 -0.41
N ALA A 108 -0.13 6.58 0.00
CA ALA A 108 0.30 5.30 -0.55
C ALA A 108 0.00 5.21 -2.05
N SER A 109 1.00 4.83 -2.83
CA SER A 109 0.94 4.79 -4.31
C SER A 109 -0.08 3.80 -4.87
N ILE A 110 -0.53 2.86 -4.05
CA ILE A 110 -1.53 1.85 -4.44
C ILE A 110 -2.95 2.43 -4.57
N GLY A 111 -3.18 3.66 -4.08
CA GLY A 111 -4.48 4.33 -4.17
C GLY A 111 -5.50 3.89 -3.12
N PRO A 112 -6.71 4.50 -3.16
CA PRO A 112 -7.79 4.21 -2.22
C PRO A 112 -8.26 2.76 -2.32
N GLY A 113 -8.82 2.22 -1.24
CA GLY A 113 -9.48 0.91 -1.21
C GLY A 113 -8.61 -0.29 -1.60
N SER A 114 -7.30 -0.09 -1.76
CA SER A 114 -6.36 -1.09 -2.29
C SER A 114 -5.57 -1.77 -1.16
N ASN A 115 -5.08 -2.98 -1.45
CA ASN A 115 -4.12 -3.68 -0.58
C ASN A 115 -2.90 -4.09 -1.39
N SER A 116 -1.72 -4.19 -0.77
CA SER A 116 -0.53 -4.64 -1.48
C SER A 116 0.40 -5.51 -0.63
N HIS A 117 1.14 -6.36 -1.34
CA HIS A 117 2.32 -7.04 -0.84
C HIS A 117 3.50 -6.75 -1.76
N TYR A 118 4.57 -6.27 -1.21
CA TYR A 118 5.81 -5.98 -1.91
C TYR A 118 6.97 -6.79 -1.34
N PHE A 119 7.73 -7.43 -2.18
CA PHE A 119 8.94 -8.20 -1.83
C PHE A 119 10.08 -7.78 -2.74
N ALA A 120 11.21 -7.42 -2.20
CA ALA A 120 12.38 -7.05 -2.99
C ALA A 120 13.66 -7.69 -2.47
N LEU A 121 14.55 -8.03 -3.39
CA LEU A 121 15.90 -8.47 -3.10
C LEU A 121 16.89 -7.72 -3.99
N ASN A 122 17.70 -6.87 -3.38
CA ASN A 122 18.69 -6.06 -4.05
C ASN A 122 20.10 -6.49 -3.64
N ARG A 123 20.96 -6.74 -4.61
CA ARG A 123 22.40 -6.88 -4.41
C ARG A 123 23.06 -5.52 -4.51
N VAL A 124 23.64 -5.08 -3.41
CA VAL A 124 24.21 -3.73 -3.25
C VAL A 124 25.73 -3.80 -3.25
N ARG A 125 26.36 -2.97 -4.06
CA ARG A 125 27.82 -2.81 -4.17
C ARG A 125 28.20 -1.33 -4.07
N LYS A 126 29.49 -1.04 -3.83
CA LYS A 126 30.02 0.34 -3.73
C LYS A 126 29.71 1.24 -4.95
N LYS A 127 29.56 0.64 -6.14
CA LYS A 127 29.38 1.39 -7.40
C LYS A 127 28.03 1.11 -8.07
N GLY A 128 27.07 0.52 -7.38
CA GLY A 128 25.74 0.30 -7.94
C GLY A 128 25.00 -0.86 -7.26
N GLU A 129 23.82 -1.10 -7.75
CA GLU A 129 22.94 -2.16 -7.28
C GLU A 129 22.21 -2.81 -8.45
N ILE A 130 21.80 -4.02 -8.24
CA ILE A 130 20.87 -4.74 -9.11
C ILE A 130 19.92 -5.54 -8.23
N GLY A 131 18.64 -5.53 -8.56
CA GLY A 131 17.64 -6.23 -7.78
C GLY A 131 16.40 -6.57 -8.56
N VAL A 132 15.60 -7.41 -7.94
CA VAL A 132 14.27 -7.78 -8.40
C VAL A 132 13.27 -7.50 -7.31
N ALA A 133 12.05 -7.10 -7.70
CA ALA A 133 10.93 -7.01 -6.77
C ALA A 133 9.69 -7.66 -7.38
N LEU A 134 8.85 -8.18 -6.51
CA LEU A 134 7.53 -8.71 -6.80
C LEU A 134 6.53 -7.88 -6.01
N GLU A 135 5.48 -7.41 -6.66
CA GLU A 135 4.41 -6.67 -6.05
C GLU A 135 3.07 -7.26 -6.47
N ILE A 136 2.19 -7.45 -5.52
CA ILE A 136 0.82 -7.89 -5.75
C ILE A 136 -0.08 -6.81 -5.19
N ILE A 137 -0.99 -6.28 -6.01
CA ILE A 137 -1.93 -5.24 -5.62
C ILE A 137 -3.35 -5.75 -5.86
N ASP A 138 -4.19 -5.68 -4.84
CA ASP A 138 -5.63 -5.74 -4.96
C ASP A 138 -6.13 -4.30 -5.16
N GLN A 139 -6.70 -4.03 -6.34
CA GLN A 139 -7.06 -2.68 -6.76
C GLN A 139 -8.46 -2.31 -6.31
N ASP A 140 -8.56 -1.25 -5.49
CA ASP A 140 -9.78 -0.54 -5.11
C ASP A 140 -10.99 -1.46 -4.83
N ASN A 141 -10.84 -2.35 -3.87
CA ASN A 141 -11.93 -3.24 -3.45
C ASN A 141 -13.09 -2.46 -2.80
N ASP A 142 -12.84 -1.27 -2.26
CA ASP A 142 -13.90 -0.41 -1.71
C ASP A 142 -14.87 0.04 -2.82
N PHE A 143 -14.33 0.48 -3.95
CA PHE A 143 -15.15 0.79 -5.12
C PHE A 143 -15.89 -0.45 -5.63
N TYR A 144 -15.20 -1.61 -5.71
CA TYR A 144 -15.84 -2.85 -6.13
C TYR A 144 -17.05 -3.18 -5.27
N HIS A 145 -16.90 -3.13 -3.96
CA HIS A 145 -17.99 -3.42 -3.04
C HIS A 145 -19.13 -2.40 -3.10
N LEU A 146 -18.82 -1.14 -3.36
CA LEU A 146 -19.83 -0.10 -3.53
C LEU A 146 -20.59 -0.25 -4.85
N ALA A 147 -19.88 -0.41 -5.96
CA ALA A 147 -20.46 -0.42 -7.31
C ALA A 147 -21.17 -1.75 -7.65
N PHE A 148 -20.65 -2.87 -7.12
CA PHE A 148 -21.14 -4.21 -7.40
C PHE A 148 -21.79 -4.89 -6.18
N SER A 149 -22.43 -4.13 -5.31
CA SER A 149 -22.98 -4.58 -4.03
C SER A 149 -23.90 -5.79 -4.13
N SER A 150 -24.60 -5.98 -5.25
CA SER A 150 -25.48 -7.13 -5.51
C SER A 150 -24.76 -8.40 -5.99
N ALA A 151 -23.55 -8.26 -6.54
CA ALA A 151 -22.83 -9.38 -7.15
C ALA A 151 -21.82 -10.06 -6.22
N GLN A 152 -21.22 -9.34 -5.29
CA GLN A 152 -20.20 -9.76 -4.29
C GLN A 152 -19.36 -10.99 -4.65
N ASP A 153 -18.93 -11.06 -5.92
CA ASP A 153 -18.16 -12.18 -6.44
C ASP A 153 -16.66 -11.86 -6.34
N PHE A 154 -15.99 -12.38 -5.31
CA PHE A 154 -14.55 -12.16 -5.06
C PHE A 154 -13.67 -12.61 -6.24
N ARG A 155 -14.16 -13.44 -7.15
CA ARG A 155 -13.44 -13.83 -8.38
C ARG A 155 -13.24 -12.65 -9.31
N ARG A 156 -14.00 -11.59 -9.17
CA ARG A 156 -13.92 -10.36 -9.97
C ARG A 156 -12.95 -9.33 -9.42
N TYR A 157 -12.31 -9.58 -8.28
CA TYR A 157 -11.34 -8.64 -7.74
C TYR A 157 -10.24 -8.38 -8.75
N TRP A 158 -9.99 -7.12 -9.02
CA TRP A 158 -8.90 -6.71 -9.89
C TRP A 158 -7.59 -6.84 -9.15
N LYS A 159 -6.68 -7.67 -9.70
CA LYS A 159 -5.37 -7.91 -9.12
C LYS A 159 -4.28 -7.63 -10.13
N ASP A 160 -3.28 -6.88 -9.72
CA ASP A 160 -2.07 -6.65 -10.50
C ASP A 160 -0.90 -7.43 -9.91
N PHE A 161 -0.17 -8.11 -10.79
CA PHE A 161 1.08 -8.79 -10.50
C PHE A 161 2.20 -8.06 -11.22
N ASN A 162 3.08 -7.41 -10.46
CA ASN A 162 4.16 -6.62 -10.98
C ASN A 162 5.51 -7.28 -10.67
N ILE A 163 6.36 -7.37 -11.69
CA ILE A 163 7.75 -7.79 -11.55
C ILE A 163 8.62 -6.59 -11.94
N HIS A 164 9.49 -6.18 -11.02
CA HIS A 164 10.42 -5.08 -11.24
C HIS A 164 11.85 -5.60 -11.34
N ILE A 165 12.62 -5.04 -12.25
CA ILE A 165 14.07 -5.22 -12.33
C ILE A 165 14.70 -3.84 -12.14
N ASN A 166 15.40 -3.67 -11.03
CA ASN A 166 16.09 -2.44 -10.66
C ASN A 166 17.57 -2.56 -10.98
N PHE A 167 18.12 -1.56 -11.58
CA PHE A 167 19.54 -1.48 -11.86
C PHE A 167 20.02 -0.05 -11.62
N SER A 168 21.12 0.10 -10.88
CA SER A 168 21.85 1.38 -10.86
C SER A 168 23.35 1.15 -10.88
N LYS A 169 24.07 2.02 -11.55
CA LYS A 169 25.54 1.93 -11.65
C LYS A 169 26.16 3.31 -11.76
N LYS A 170 27.25 3.51 -11.01
CA LYS A 170 28.11 4.67 -11.08
C LYS A 170 29.17 4.51 -12.15
N PHE A 171 29.21 5.44 -13.10
CA PHE A 171 30.22 5.56 -14.13
C PHE A 171 30.96 6.89 -13.93
N ASN A 172 32.18 6.86 -13.42
CA ASN A 172 32.97 8.07 -13.17
C ASN A 172 32.16 9.22 -12.54
N LYS A 173 31.63 10.14 -13.36
CA LYS A 173 30.95 11.37 -12.94
C LYS A 173 29.42 11.30 -12.97
N PHE A 174 28.82 10.23 -13.49
CA PHE A 174 27.36 10.10 -13.57
C PHE A 174 26.86 8.77 -13.01
N TRP A 175 25.59 8.77 -12.61
CA TRP A 175 24.85 7.57 -12.24
C TRP A 175 23.86 7.24 -13.34
N LEU A 176 23.82 5.98 -13.74
CA LEU A 176 22.75 5.43 -14.56
C LEU A 176 21.84 4.62 -13.65
N SER A 177 20.55 4.95 -13.63
CA SER A 177 19.52 4.18 -12.95
C SER A 177 18.43 3.82 -13.94
N SER A 178 17.95 2.58 -13.85
CA SER A 178 16.87 2.05 -14.67
C SER A 178 15.97 1.17 -13.84
N ASN A 179 14.69 1.28 -14.06
CA ASN A 179 13.66 0.37 -13.54
C ASN A 179 12.89 -0.16 -14.75
N LEU A 180 12.79 -1.48 -14.86
CA LEU A 180 11.93 -2.16 -15.82
C LEU A 180 10.83 -2.85 -15.04
N MET A 181 9.58 -2.62 -15.43
CA MET A 181 8.41 -3.24 -14.82
C MET A 181 7.65 -4.03 -15.89
N TYR A 182 7.30 -5.26 -15.53
CA TYR A 182 6.30 -6.05 -16.23
C TYR A 182 5.09 -6.20 -15.33
N SER A 183 3.91 -5.86 -15.83
CA SER A 183 2.65 -5.94 -15.11
C SER A 183 1.69 -6.88 -15.84
N ARG A 184 1.01 -7.73 -15.07
CA ARG A 184 -0.10 -8.54 -15.53
C ARG A 184 -1.31 -8.29 -14.65
N SER A 185 -2.39 -7.78 -15.23
CA SER A 185 -3.66 -7.57 -14.55
C SER A 185 -4.59 -8.77 -14.74
N LEU A 186 -5.20 -9.20 -13.65
CA LEU A 186 -6.34 -10.10 -13.67
C LEU A 186 -7.61 -9.29 -13.40
N ASN A 187 -8.67 -9.57 -14.15
CA ASN A 187 -9.97 -8.90 -14.02
C ASN A 187 -9.84 -7.37 -14.06
N TYR A 188 -9.08 -6.86 -15.02
CA TYR A 188 -8.87 -5.43 -15.19
C TYR A 188 -10.20 -4.68 -15.18
N GLN A 189 -10.31 -3.67 -14.33
CA GLN A 189 -11.56 -2.93 -14.09
C GLN A 189 -12.73 -3.83 -13.69
N TRP A 190 -12.46 -4.88 -12.90
CA TRP A 190 -13.44 -5.87 -12.40
C TRP A 190 -14.20 -6.64 -13.47
N ASP A 191 -13.69 -6.65 -14.69
CA ASP A 191 -14.25 -7.46 -15.79
C ASP A 191 -13.72 -8.90 -15.68
N LEU A 192 -14.62 -9.83 -15.44
CA LEU A 192 -14.30 -11.25 -15.32
C LEU A 192 -14.08 -11.85 -16.71
N ASN A 193 -12.85 -12.08 -17.08
CA ASN A 193 -12.51 -12.85 -18.28
C ASN A 193 -12.58 -14.34 -17.96
N ASP A 194 -13.66 -15.01 -18.36
CA ASP A 194 -13.86 -16.45 -18.18
C ASP A 194 -12.83 -17.32 -18.97
N ASN A 195 -11.95 -16.70 -19.74
CA ASN A 195 -10.92 -17.36 -20.57
C ASN A 195 -9.48 -17.16 -20.07
N ALA A 196 -9.28 -16.74 -18.81
CA ALA A 196 -7.94 -16.49 -18.23
C ALA A 196 -7.45 -17.68 -17.41
#